data_1543130865bc9b7636e48640c55d5c35
#
_entry.id   1543130865bc9b7636e48640c55d5c35
#
_cell.length_a   1.000
_cell.length_b   1.000
_cell.length_c   1.000
_cell.angle_alpha   90.00
_cell.angle_beta   90.00
_cell.angle_gamma   90.00
#
_symmetry.space_group_name_H-M   'P 1'
#
loop_
_entity.id
_entity.type
_entity.pdbx_description
1 polymer ?
#
loop_
_entity_poly.entity_id
_entity_poly.type
_entity_poly.pdbx_seq_one_letter_code
_entity_poly.pdbx_strand_id
1 'polypeptide(L)'
;TPFCKAGTTFKNISADDLGAFAAREIIARSNIDPTLIDELIMGCVAQPVNAANIARVIGLKAGLPHSTPAFTVHRNCASGMESVSSGINKILANQANIIIAGGAESMSNIPLLFNAKMTTLFFSLMKAKTTLQKLAVISSFRMSFLKPIIGIQEGLTDPVCGLNMGQTAEVLAKEFHIDRHTQDAFALASHQKAFKAQNDKIFAEEIVPIPIPTKNTAIQADDNGPRGDQSIEALARLKPYFDRHYGTVTVGNACPVTDGAAAVILMRESKAKELGYTPLAVIHAYAYAGLEPARMGLGPVYATEKLLKQTGLTLANFDLIEINEAFAVQVLACLQAFENKAIGKVNLDILNV
;
A
#
# COMPACT_ATOMS: atom_id res chain seq x y z
N THR A 1 3.31 -11.99 -1.31
CA THR A 1 2.02 -12.67 -1.41
C THR A 1 1.29 -12.20 -2.67
N PRO A 2 0.27 -12.90 -3.17
CA PRO A 2 -0.65 -12.30 -4.11
C PRO A 2 -1.30 -11.04 -3.54
N PHE A 3 -1.72 -10.11 -4.40
CA PHE A 3 -2.55 -8.97 -4.03
C PHE A 3 -4.00 -9.24 -4.42
N CYS A 4 -4.88 -9.26 -3.43
CA CYS A 4 -6.28 -9.60 -3.64
C CYS A 4 -7.18 -8.41 -3.32
N LYS A 5 -8.24 -8.22 -4.12
CA LYS A 5 -9.25 -7.20 -3.84
C LYS A 5 -9.83 -7.40 -2.44
N ALA A 6 -9.95 -6.32 -1.69
CA ALA A 6 -10.56 -6.34 -0.37
C ALA A 6 -11.99 -6.92 -0.41
N GLY A 7 -12.35 -7.64 0.63
CA GLY A 7 -13.64 -8.34 0.72
C GLY A 7 -13.73 -9.65 -0.09
N THR A 8 -12.63 -10.08 -0.74
CA THR A 8 -12.60 -11.31 -1.55
C THR A 8 -11.78 -12.42 -0.87
N THR A 9 -10.76 -12.93 -1.53
CA THR A 9 -10.02 -14.14 -1.14
C THR A 9 -9.38 -14.04 0.25
N PHE A 10 -8.77 -12.89 0.57
CA PHE A 10 -8.05 -12.69 1.84
C PHE A 10 -8.88 -12.02 2.94
N LYS A 11 -10.20 -11.87 2.76
CA LYS A 11 -11.06 -11.18 3.73
C LYS A 11 -11.00 -11.67 5.17
N ASN A 12 -10.57 -12.92 5.39
CA ASN A 12 -10.44 -13.53 6.70
C ASN A 12 -8.97 -13.71 7.13
N ILE A 13 -8.02 -13.10 6.43
CA ILE A 13 -6.60 -13.16 6.76
C ILE A 13 -6.18 -11.76 7.23
N SER A 14 -5.59 -11.70 8.41
CA SER A 14 -5.14 -10.43 8.99
C SER A 14 -3.85 -9.91 8.31
N ALA A 15 -3.57 -8.62 8.44
CA ALA A 15 -2.35 -8.04 7.86
C ALA A 15 -1.09 -8.65 8.47
N ASP A 16 -1.10 -8.98 9.75
CA ASP A 16 0.03 -9.63 10.42
C ASP A 16 0.26 -11.08 9.96
N ASP A 17 -0.81 -11.81 9.60
CA ASP A 17 -0.66 -13.13 8.98
C ASP A 17 -0.10 -13.03 7.56
N LEU A 18 -0.61 -12.10 6.73
CA LEU A 18 -0.06 -11.86 5.39
C LEU A 18 1.42 -11.46 5.45
N GLY A 19 1.76 -10.54 6.35
CA GLY A 19 3.15 -10.14 6.57
C GLY A 19 4.05 -11.28 7.05
N ALA A 20 3.52 -12.16 7.91
CA ALA A 20 4.25 -13.34 8.38
C ALA A 20 4.50 -14.36 7.26
N PHE A 21 3.58 -14.53 6.32
CA PHE A 21 3.82 -15.35 5.13
C PHE A 21 4.98 -14.78 4.29
N ALA A 22 4.95 -13.47 3.99
CA ALA A 22 6.01 -12.84 3.22
C ALA A 22 7.38 -12.90 3.94
N ALA A 23 7.42 -12.61 5.23
CA ALA A 23 8.66 -12.64 6.00
C ALA A 23 9.24 -14.07 6.16
N ARG A 24 8.37 -15.05 6.38
CA ARG A 24 8.80 -16.47 6.48
C ARG A 24 9.35 -16.96 5.16
N GLU A 25 8.66 -16.63 4.07
CA GLU A 25 9.08 -17.07 2.74
C GLU A 25 10.42 -16.48 2.34
N ILE A 26 10.66 -15.18 2.58
CA ILE A 26 11.93 -14.59 2.20
C ILE A 26 13.11 -15.15 3.04
N ILE A 27 12.88 -15.49 4.30
CA ILE A 27 13.87 -16.20 5.14
C ILE A 27 14.17 -17.58 4.54
N ALA A 28 13.14 -18.33 4.17
CA ALA A 28 13.27 -19.66 3.61
C ALA A 28 13.97 -19.63 2.23
N ARG A 29 13.55 -18.74 1.32
CA ARG A 29 14.15 -18.61 -0.03
C ARG A 29 15.62 -18.19 0.01
N SER A 30 15.96 -17.29 0.91
CA SER A 30 17.35 -16.83 1.06
C SER A 30 18.23 -17.81 1.82
N ASN A 31 17.63 -18.80 2.47
CA ASN A 31 18.33 -19.72 3.37
C ASN A 31 19.19 -19.00 4.41
N ILE A 32 18.74 -17.81 4.85
CA ILE A 32 19.45 -17.03 5.86
C ILE A 32 19.14 -17.58 7.26
N ASP A 33 20.15 -17.64 8.11
CA ASP A 33 19.94 -17.92 9.53
C ASP A 33 19.14 -16.75 10.15
N PRO A 34 17.92 -16.99 10.68
CA PRO A 34 17.13 -15.94 11.31
C PRO A 34 17.83 -15.20 12.46
N THR A 35 18.83 -15.81 13.08
CA THR A 35 19.62 -15.21 14.17
C THR A 35 20.54 -14.09 13.69
N LEU A 36 20.85 -14.04 12.40
CA LEU A 36 21.65 -12.98 11.77
C LEU A 36 20.84 -11.72 11.43
N ILE A 37 19.51 -11.78 11.54
CA ILE A 37 18.64 -10.64 11.22
C ILE A 37 18.63 -9.69 12.41
N ASP A 38 19.20 -8.50 12.19
CA ASP A 38 19.34 -7.48 13.24
C ASP A 38 18.00 -6.82 13.57
N GLU A 39 17.12 -6.64 12.59
CA GLU A 39 15.83 -5.96 12.80
C GLU A 39 14.82 -6.28 11.69
N LEU A 40 13.53 -6.16 12.01
CA LEU A 40 12.44 -6.21 11.04
C LEU A 40 11.67 -4.89 11.04
N ILE A 41 11.48 -4.28 9.85
CA ILE A 41 10.75 -3.02 9.68
C ILE A 41 9.61 -3.24 8.69
N MET A 42 8.37 -3.00 9.11
CA MET A 42 7.20 -3.19 8.25
C MET A 42 6.37 -1.92 8.14
N GLY A 43 5.99 -1.59 6.92
CA GLY A 43 4.99 -0.57 6.65
C GLY A 43 3.58 -1.14 6.83
N CYS A 44 2.71 -0.39 7.50
CA CYS A 44 1.28 -0.70 7.59
C CYS A 44 0.51 0.58 7.86
N VAL A 45 -0.56 0.83 7.11
CA VAL A 45 -1.40 2.01 7.27
C VAL A 45 -2.52 1.75 8.27
N ALA A 46 -3.27 0.67 8.08
CA ALA A 46 -4.38 0.29 8.93
C ALA A 46 -3.96 -0.86 9.85
N GLN A 47 -3.17 -0.53 10.87
CA GLN A 47 -2.70 -1.54 11.81
C GLN A 47 -3.87 -2.22 12.52
N PRO A 48 -3.88 -3.57 12.60
CA PRO A 48 -4.88 -4.29 13.36
C PRO A 48 -4.90 -3.88 14.83
N VAL A 49 -6.09 -3.77 15.42
CA VAL A 49 -6.25 -3.35 16.82
C VAL A 49 -5.50 -4.26 17.80
N ASN A 50 -5.41 -5.55 17.47
CA ASN A 50 -4.71 -6.56 18.26
C ASN A 50 -3.20 -6.67 17.97
N ALA A 51 -2.68 -5.86 17.04
CA ALA A 51 -1.27 -5.85 16.64
C ALA A 51 -0.76 -4.40 16.49
N ALA A 52 -0.76 -3.63 17.59
CA ALA A 52 -0.38 -2.22 17.61
C ALA A 52 1.04 -1.94 17.09
N ASN A 53 1.98 -2.89 17.22
CA ASN A 53 3.23 -2.92 16.48
C ASN A 53 3.22 -4.17 15.61
N ILE A 54 2.61 -4.05 14.44
CA ILE A 54 2.41 -5.18 13.54
C ILE A 54 3.74 -5.81 13.12
N ALA A 55 4.81 -5.03 12.93
CA ALA A 55 6.13 -5.55 12.59
C ALA A 55 6.62 -6.56 13.62
N ARG A 56 6.45 -6.26 14.91
CA ARG A 56 6.84 -7.20 15.97
C ARG A 56 6.07 -8.50 15.93
N VAL A 57 4.77 -8.42 15.69
CA VAL A 57 3.90 -9.61 15.58
C VAL A 57 4.29 -10.44 14.37
N ILE A 58 4.53 -9.80 13.22
CA ILE A 58 5.01 -10.44 11.99
C ILE A 58 6.33 -11.18 12.24
N GLY A 59 7.30 -10.53 12.85
CA GLY A 59 8.62 -11.12 13.12
C GLY A 59 8.53 -12.39 13.98
N LEU A 60 7.73 -12.34 15.04
CA LEU A 60 7.51 -13.49 15.91
C LEU A 60 6.77 -14.63 15.20
N LYS A 61 5.72 -14.32 14.41
CA LYS A 61 5.00 -15.31 13.60
C LYS A 61 5.88 -15.89 12.48
N ALA A 62 6.82 -15.12 11.95
CA ALA A 62 7.76 -15.58 10.94
C ALA A 62 8.89 -16.47 11.50
N GLY A 63 9.04 -16.53 12.81
CA GLY A 63 10.06 -17.36 13.48
C GLY A 63 11.36 -16.62 13.77
N LEU A 64 11.37 -15.29 13.73
CA LEU A 64 12.56 -14.53 14.20
C LEU A 64 12.77 -14.71 15.71
N PRO A 65 14.01 -14.66 16.17
CA PRO A 65 14.33 -14.70 17.59
C PRO A 65 13.58 -13.64 18.40
N HIS A 66 13.25 -13.96 19.66
CA HIS A 66 12.63 -12.99 20.57
C HIS A 66 13.53 -11.76 20.82
N SER A 67 14.82 -11.89 20.63
CA SER A 67 15.80 -10.81 20.74
C SER A 67 15.80 -9.85 19.56
N THR A 68 15.29 -10.27 18.37
CA THR A 68 15.26 -9.42 17.18
C THR A 68 14.23 -8.30 17.37
N PRO A 69 14.63 -7.03 17.41
CA PRO A 69 13.70 -5.90 17.50
C PRO A 69 12.91 -5.74 16.22
N ALA A 70 11.75 -5.09 16.32
CA ALA A 70 10.95 -4.76 15.15
C ALA A 70 10.10 -3.51 15.42
N PHE A 71 9.88 -2.69 14.40
CA PHE A 71 8.98 -1.55 14.48
C PHE A 71 8.23 -1.31 13.20
N THR A 72 7.09 -0.63 13.33
CA THR A 72 6.20 -0.32 12.22
C THR A 72 6.37 1.12 11.78
N VAL A 73 6.39 1.35 10.47
CA VAL A 73 6.46 2.69 9.88
C VAL A 73 5.18 3.02 9.12
N HIS A 74 4.85 4.30 9.04
CA HIS A 74 3.67 4.80 8.36
C HIS A 74 4.01 6.03 7.51
N ARG A 75 3.82 5.91 6.19
CA ARG A 75 3.91 6.99 5.20
C ARG A 75 2.81 6.79 4.16
N ASN A 76 1.58 6.56 4.59
CA ASN A 76 0.45 6.23 3.72
C ASN A 76 0.84 5.13 2.69
N CYS A 77 0.52 5.30 1.41
CA CYS A 77 0.81 4.32 0.36
C CYS A 77 2.31 4.05 0.16
N ALA A 78 3.21 4.91 0.66
CA ALA A 78 4.66 4.72 0.60
C ALA A 78 5.25 4.02 1.85
N SER A 79 4.43 3.44 2.73
CA SER A 79 4.90 2.82 3.98
C SER A 79 5.86 1.67 3.74
N GLY A 80 5.64 0.85 2.70
CA GLY A 80 6.59 -0.20 2.30
C GLY A 80 7.94 0.38 1.87
N MET A 81 7.95 1.44 1.07
CA MET A 81 9.19 2.14 0.69
C MET A 81 9.86 2.80 1.90
N GLU A 82 9.08 3.33 2.85
CA GLU A 82 9.61 3.88 4.10
C GLU A 82 10.33 2.83 4.94
N SER A 83 9.83 1.60 4.98
CA SER A 83 10.50 0.51 5.69
C SER A 83 11.88 0.22 5.10
N VAL A 84 11.98 0.24 3.76
CA VAL A 84 13.24 0.07 3.03
C VAL A 84 14.21 1.22 3.33
N SER A 85 13.77 2.47 3.18
CA SER A 85 14.65 3.63 3.43
C SER A 85 15.08 3.77 4.89
N SER A 86 14.21 3.41 5.84
CA SER A 86 14.56 3.32 7.26
C SER A 86 15.63 2.26 7.52
N GLY A 87 15.50 1.09 6.88
CA GLY A 87 16.50 0.03 6.94
C GLY A 87 17.86 0.45 6.37
N ILE A 88 17.85 1.13 5.22
CA ILE A 88 19.08 1.69 4.62
C ILE A 88 19.78 2.65 5.58
N ASN A 89 19.03 3.57 6.18
CA ASN A 89 19.60 4.54 7.12
C ASN A 89 20.29 3.85 8.32
N LYS A 90 19.68 2.80 8.86
CA LYS A 90 20.29 2.01 9.96
C LYS A 90 21.56 1.30 9.51
N ILE A 91 21.56 0.72 8.30
CA ILE A 91 22.74 0.07 7.73
C ILE A 91 23.86 1.08 7.51
N LEU A 92 23.57 2.25 6.95
CA LEU A 92 24.54 3.32 6.71
C LEU A 92 25.10 3.89 8.04
N ALA A 93 24.26 3.97 9.07
CA ALA A 93 24.64 4.40 10.42
C ALA A 93 25.41 3.33 11.22
N ASN A 94 25.72 2.17 10.65
CA ASN A 94 26.34 1.02 11.32
C ASN A 94 25.56 0.48 12.54
N GLN A 95 24.22 0.64 12.53
CA GLN A 95 23.32 0.12 13.57
C GLN A 95 22.81 -1.29 13.27
N ALA A 96 22.87 -1.71 12.01
CA ALA A 96 22.47 -3.03 11.54
C ALA A 96 23.28 -3.42 10.30
N ASN A 97 23.37 -4.70 10.02
CA ASN A 97 23.96 -5.24 8.80
C ASN A 97 22.93 -5.94 7.92
N ILE A 98 21.91 -6.54 8.53
CA ILE A 98 20.87 -7.33 7.86
C ILE A 98 19.52 -6.96 8.43
N ILE A 99 18.64 -6.48 7.57
CA ILE A 99 17.28 -6.04 7.94
C ILE A 99 16.27 -6.69 7.00
N ILE A 100 15.16 -7.20 7.54
CA ILE A 100 13.97 -7.47 6.75
C ILE A 100 13.14 -6.19 6.71
N ALA A 101 12.85 -5.69 5.50
CA ALA A 101 11.98 -4.55 5.27
C ALA A 101 10.81 -4.96 4.39
N GLY A 102 9.63 -4.39 4.61
CA GLY A 102 8.47 -4.73 3.81
C GLY A 102 7.23 -3.94 4.18
N GLY A 103 6.07 -4.45 3.76
CA GLY A 103 4.77 -3.91 4.12
C GLY A 103 3.72 -4.99 4.12
N ALA A 104 2.70 -4.81 4.93
CA ALA A 104 1.54 -5.68 4.99
C ALA A 104 0.27 -4.86 5.22
N GLU A 105 -0.78 -5.16 4.46
CA GLU A 105 -2.05 -4.47 4.59
C GLU A 105 -3.21 -5.45 4.44
N SER A 106 -4.23 -5.32 5.26
CA SER A 106 -5.50 -6.01 5.07
C SER A 106 -6.64 -4.99 5.12
N MET A 107 -6.94 -4.44 3.94
CA MET A 107 -8.02 -3.45 3.79
C MET A 107 -9.39 -4.08 4.03
N SER A 108 -9.50 -5.40 3.88
CA SER A 108 -10.69 -6.19 4.25
C SER A 108 -11.02 -6.12 5.74
N ASN A 109 -10.01 -5.94 6.59
CA ASN A 109 -10.13 -6.05 8.04
C ASN A 109 -10.03 -4.70 8.76
N ILE A 110 -10.16 -3.58 8.02
CA ILE A 110 -10.25 -2.26 8.64
C ILE A 110 -11.53 -2.18 9.47
N PRO A 111 -11.45 -1.88 10.77
CA PRO A 111 -12.60 -1.94 11.65
C PRO A 111 -13.60 -0.81 11.39
N LEU A 112 -14.87 -1.12 11.66
CA LEU A 112 -15.88 -0.11 11.91
C LEU A 112 -15.73 0.37 13.37
N LEU A 113 -15.68 1.68 13.57
CA LEU A 113 -15.51 2.27 14.88
C LEU A 113 -16.84 2.82 15.39
N PHE A 114 -17.03 2.77 16.69
CA PHE A 114 -18.15 3.48 17.32
C PHE A 114 -17.93 4.99 17.28
N ASN A 115 -19.01 5.74 17.01
CA ASN A 115 -18.96 7.19 17.12
C ASN A 115 -18.83 7.64 18.59
N ALA A 116 -18.46 8.89 18.82
CA ALA A 116 -18.22 9.44 20.16
C ALA A 116 -19.41 9.26 21.11
N LYS A 117 -20.66 9.33 20.60
CA LYS A 117 -21.86 9.20 21.44
C LYS A 117 -22.01 7.77 21.95
N MET A 118 -21.80 6.78 21.10
CA MET A 118 -21.84 5.37 21.52
C MET A 118 -20.68 5.03 22.46
N THR A 119 -19.49 5.54 22.17
CA THR A 119 -18.31 5.38 23.03
C THR A 119 -18.57 5.95 24.42
N THR A 120 -19.15 7.17 24.52
CA THR A 120 -19.53 7.79 25.78
C THR A 120 -20.56 6.96 26.54
N LEU A 121 -21.55 6.40 25.82
CA LEU A 121 -22.57 5.54 26.43
C LEU A 121 -21.94 4.29 27.05
N PHE A 122 -21.04 3.60 26.35
CA PHE A 122 -20.31 2.46 26.90
C PHE A 122 -19.48 2.81 28.13
N PHE A 123 -18.71 3.90 28.09
CA PHE A 123 -17.94 4.35 29.26
C PHE A 123 -18.84 4.74 30.44
N SER A 124 -20.00 5.34 30.19
CA SER A 124 -20.97 5.66 31.24
C SER A 124 -21.55 4.38 31.86
N LEU A 125 -21.86 3.37 31.04
CA LEU A 125 -22.31 2.05 31.52
C LEU A 125 -21.24 1.37 32.39
N MET A 126 -19.96 1.42 31.97
CA MET A 126 -18.86 0.85 32.76
C MET A 126 -18.67 1.54 34.11
N LYS A 127 -18.92 2.87 34.19
CA LYS A 127 -18.81 3.65 35.41
C LYS A 127 -20.04 3.49 36.34
N ALA A 128 -21.20 3.10 35.83
CA ALA A 128 -22.44 2.94 36.57
C ALA A 128 -22.35 1.76 37.56
N LYS A 129 -22.43 2.06 38.89
CA LYS A 129 -22.28 1.08 39.95
C LYS A 129 -23.61 0.40 40.35
N THR A 130 -24.73 1.09 40.18
CA THR A 130 -26.06 0.59 40.57
C THR A 130 -26.91 0.27 39.35
N THR A 131 -27.89 -0.63 39.53
CA THR A 131 -28.84 -1.00 38.47
C THR A 131 -29.63 0.21 37.97
N LEU A 132 -30.00 1.11 38.86
CA LEU A 132 -30.74 2.33 38.53
C LEU A 132 -29.90 3.27 37.66
N GLN A 133 -28.60 3.43 37.97
CA GLN A 133 -27.67 4.19 37.12
C GLN A 133 -27.50 3.55 35.75
N LYS A 134 -27.39 2.24 35.66
CA LYS A 134 -27.29 1.51 34.36
C LYS A 134 -28.54 1.74 33.53
N LEU A 135 -29.73 1.61 34.12
CA LEU A 135 -30.99 1.84 33.43
C LEU A 135 -31.10 3.30 32.92
N ALA A 136 -30.69 4.28 33.73
CA ALA A 136 -30.66 5.68 33.32
C ALA A 136 -29.72 5.92 32.11
N VAL A 137 -28.55 5.27 32.08
CA VAL A 137 -27.63 5.35 30.92
C VAL A 137 -28.25 4.69 29.71
N ILE A 138 -28.83 3.50 29.84
CA ILE A 138 -29.47 2.76 28.73
C ILE A 138 -30.65 3.59 28.15
N SER A 139 -31.44 4.24 28.98
CA SER A 139 -32.56 5.09 28.52
C SER A 139 -32.11 6.33 27.70
N SER A 140 -30.84 6.72 27.80
CA SER A 140 -30.25 7.80 27.00
C SER A 140 -29.87 7.35 25.58
N PHE A 141 -29.88 6.03 25.28
CA PHE A 141 -29.56 5.50 23.97
C PHE A 141 -30.48 6.08 22.89
N ARG A 142 -29.90 6.33 21.72
CA ARG A 142 -30.62 6.76 20.51
C ARG A 142 -30.11 5.94 19.30
N MET A 143 -30.97 5.64 18.36
CA MET A 143 -30.60 4.91 17.14
C MET A 143 -29.44 5.55 16.36
N SER A 144 -29.31 6.88 16.42
CA SER A 144 -28.20 7.62 15.83
C SER A 144 -26.83 7.26 16.40
N PHE A 145 -26.77 6.64 17.59
CA PHE A 145 -25.52 6.20 18.22
C PHE A 145 -24.95 4.97 17.50
N LEU A 146 -25.80 4.21 16.81
CA LEU A 146 -25.39 3.04 16.01
C LEU A 146 -24.70 3.41 14.70
N LYS A 147 -24.74 4.68 14.25
CA LYS A 147 -24.05 5.10 13.03
C LYS A 147 -22.53 4.91 13.22
N PRO A 148 -21.89 3.94 12.54
CA PRO A 148 -20.48 3.70 12.73
C PRO A 148 -19.63 4.79 12.04
N ILE A 149 -18.38 4.90 12.47
CA ILE A 149 -17.32 5.54 11.70
C ILE A 149 -16.70 4.46 10.82
N ILE A 150 -16.67 4.71 9.52
CA ILE A 150 -16.11 3.75 8.54
C ILE A 150 -14.63 4.04 8.42
N GLY A 151 -13.78 3.23 9.09
CA GLY A 151 -12.34 3.48 9.19
C GLY A 151 -11.64 3.67 7.84
N ILE A 152 -11.99 2.87 6.82
CA ILE A 152 -11.44 3.03 5.47
C ILE A 152 -11.81 4.37 4.83
N GLN A 153 -13.02 4.86 5.05
CA GLN A 153 -13.46 6.14 4.49
C GLN A 153 -12.70 7.30 5.13
N GLU A 154 -12.55 7.28 6.45
CA GLU A 154 -11.76 8.28 7.18
C GLU A 154 -10.28 8.24 6.76
N GLY A 155 -9.70 7.05 6.65
CA GLY A 155 -8.30 6.87 6.24
C GLY A 155 -8.01 7.30 4.80
N LEU A 156 -9.00 7.29 3.92
CA LEU A 156 -8.89 7.74 2.53
C LEU A 156 -9.34 9.20 2.30
N THR A 157 -9.67 9.93 3.37
CA THR A 157 -10.05 11.33 3.31
C THR A 157 -9.01 12.18 4.02
N ASP A 158 -8.45 13.16 3.33
CA ASP A 158 -7.48 14.08 3.93
C ASP A 158 -8.21 15.07 4.86
N PRO A 159 -7.82 15.15 6.14
CA PRO A 159 -8.51 16.02 7.11
C PRO A 159 -8.18 17.51 6.94
N VAL A 160 -7.16 17.87 6.16
CA VAL A 160 -6.74 19.27 5.95
C VAL A 160 -7.51 19.90 4.81
N CYS A 161 -7.56 19.23 3.63
CA CYS A 161 -8.31 19.75 2.49
C CYS A 161 -9.74 19.21 2.40
N GLY A 162 -10.11 18.20 3.21
CA GLY A 162 -11.45 17.60 3.24
C GLY A 162 -11.80 16.77 2.02
N LEU A 163 -10.83 16.47 1.14
CA LEU A 163 -11.03 15.68 -0.07
C LEU A 163 -10.63 14.22 0.17
N ASN A 164 -11.42 13.30 -0.35
CA ASN A 164 -10.95 11.91 -0.45
C ASN A 164 -9.98 11.75 -1.64
N MET A 165 -9.25 10.63 -1.65
CA MET A 165 -8.19 10.40 -2.64
C MET A 165 -8.69 10.47 -4.09
N GLY A 166 -9.89 9.95 -4.37
CA GLY A 166 -10.47 10.07 -5.71
C GLY A 166 -10.89 11.49 -6.08
N GLN A 167 -11.29 12.30 -5.11
CA GLN A 167 -11.57 13.72 -5.35
C GLN A 167 -10.27 14.50 -5.63
N THR A 168 -9.16 14.16 -5.00
CA THR A 168 -7.85 14.74 -5.37
C THR A 168 -7.44 14.33 -6.80
N ALA A 169 -7.79 13.13 -7.24
CA ALA A 169 -7.60 12.71 -8.63
C ALA A 169 -8.46 13.54 -9.61
N GLU A 170 -9.71 13.85 -9.25
CA GLU A 170 -10.56 14.73 -10.05
C GLU A 170 -10.02 16.17 -10.14
N VAL A 171 -9.33 16.66 -9.08
CA VAL A 171 -8.62 17.95 -9.15
C VAL A 171 -7.56 17.91 -10.25
N LEU A 172 -6.77 16.83 -10.31
CA LEU A 172 -5.74 16.68 -11.35
C LEU A 172 -6.36 16.50 -12.75
N ALA A 173 -7.48 15.79 -12.87
CA ALA A 173 -8.18 15.66 -14.16
C ALA A 173 -8.54 17.03 -14.75
N LYS A 174 -9.08 17.92 -13.91
CA LYS A 174 -9.46 19.29 -14.30
C LYS A 174 -8.24 20.17 -14.57
N GLU A 175 -7.23 20.14 -13.71
CA GLU A 175 -6.04 20.98 -13.83
C GLU A 175 -5.21 20.64 -15.08
N PHE A 176 -5.05 19.36 -15.38
CA PHE A 176 -4.24 18.86 -16.50
C PHE A 176 -5.07 18.58 -17.76
N HIS A 177 -6.37 18.88 -17.75
CA HIS A 177 -7.28 18.68 -18.88
C HIS A 177 -7.27 17.24 -19.43
N ILE A 178 -7.19 16.25 -18.54
CA ILE A 178 -7.15 14.83 -18.90
C ILE A 178 -8.56 14.29 -18.98
N ASP A 179 -8.99 13.91 -20.16
CA ASP A 179 -10.34 13.42 -20.41
C ASP A 179 -10.55 11.96 -19.96
N ARG A 180 -11.79 11.55 -19.92
CA ARG A 180 -12.21 10.21 -19.52
C ARG A 180 -11.65 9.11 -20.43
N HIS A 181 -11.65 9.31 -21.74
CA HIS A 181 -11.19 8.33 -22.70
C HIS A 181 -9.70 8.02 -22.53
N THR A 182 -8.90 9.06 -22.34
CA THR A 182 -7.45 8.92 -22.08
C THR A 182 -7.17 8.14 -20.80
N GLN A 183 -7.96 8.38 -19.74
CA GLN A 183 -7.84 7.63 -18.48
C GLN A 183 -8.22 6.16 -18.65
N ASP A 184 -9.32 5.88 -19.35
CA ASP A 184 -9.78 4.51 -19.59
C ASP A 184 -8.81 3.74 -20.51
N ALA A 185 -8.21 4.39 -21.49
CA ALA A 185 -7.19 3.79 -22.37
C ALA A 185 -5.92 3.40 -21.55
N PHE A 186 -5.47 4.27 -20.64
CA PHE A 186 -4.36 3.96 -19.75
C PHE A 186 -4.69 2.77 -18.84
N ALA A 187 -5.87 2.76 -18.22
CA ALA A 187 -6.31 1.68 -17.35
C ALA A 187 -6.43 0.33 -18.10
N LEU A 188 -6.94 0.37 -19.34
CA LEU A 188 -7.00 -0.82 -20.19
C LEU A 188 -5.60 -1.39 -20.47
N ALA A 189 -4.64 -0.53 -20.84
CA ALA A 189 -3.27 -0.95 -21.09
C ALA A 189 -2.61 -1.57 -19.84
N SER A 190 -2.84 -0.98 -18.64
CA SER A 190 -2.37 -1.52 -17.37
C SER A 190 -2.94 -2.92 -17.12
N HIS A 191 -4.25 -3.13 -17.28
CA HIS A 191 -4.86 -4.46 -17.16
C HIS A 191 -4.26 -5.47 -18.13
N GLN A 192 -4.05 -5.09 -19.39
CA GLN A 192 -3.49 -5.97 -20.43
C GLN A 192 -2.05 -6.38 -20.11
N LYS A 193 -1.20 -5.44 -19.69
CA LYS A 193 0.18 -5.72 -19.26
C LYS A 193 0.22 -6.69 -18.07
N ALA A 194 -0.54 -6.40 -17.00
CA ALA A 194 -0.56 -7.21 -15.80
C ALA A 194 -1.12 -8.62 -16.09
N PHE A 195 -2.20 -8.73 -16.88
CA PHE A 195 -2.78 -10.02 -17.24
C PHE A 195 -1.84 -10.86 -18.12
N LYS A 196 -1.14 -10.20 -19.05
CA LYS A 196 -0.12 -10.86 -19.86
C LYS A 196 1.02 -11.40 -18.99
N ALA A 197 1.58 -10.57 -18.10
CA ALA A 197 2.64 -10.97 -17.18
C ALA A 197 2.23 -12.14 -16.27
N GLN A 198 0.98 -12.16 -15.82
CA GLN A 198 0.42 -13.26 -15.04
C GLN A 198 0.31 -14.56 -15.86
N ASN A 199 -0.17 -14.49 -17.10
CA ASN A 199 -0.26 -15.65 -18.00
C ASN A 199 1.13 -16.19 -18.38
N ASP A 200 2.09 -15.30 -18.59
CA ASP A 200 3.49 -15.64 -18.88
C ASP A 200 4.23 -16.13 -17.63
N LYS A 201 3.56 -16.15 -16.45
CA LYS A 201 4.08 -16.59 -15.14
C LYS A 201 5.30 -15.78 -14.66
N ILE A 202 5.46 -14.53 -15.08
CA ILE A 202 6.57 -13.66 -14.67
C ILE A 202 6.57 -13.48 -13.15
N PHE A 203 5.41 -13.34 -12.54
CA PHE A 203 5.28 -13.16 -11.07
C PHE A 203 5.44 -14.45 -10.25
N ALA A 204 5.54 -15.62 -10.90
CA ALA A 204 5.59 -16.90 -10.17
C ALA A 204 6.86 -17.05 -9.30
N GLU A 205 7.94 -16.39 -9.68
CA GLU A 205 9.18 -16.39 -8.89
C GLU A 205 9.11 -15.44 -7.67
N GLU A 206 8.23 -14.44 -7.69
CA GLU A 206 8.09 -13.45 -6.63
C GLU A 206 7.00 -13.83 -5.63
N ILE A 207 5.85 -14.29 -6.13
CA ILE A 207 4.67 -14.56 -5.32
C ILE A 207 4.79 -15.88 -4.57
N VAL A 208 4.56 -15.84 -3.25
CA VAL A 208 4.35 -17.03 -2.44
C VAL A 208 2.86 -17.37 -2.41
N PRO A 209 2.46 -18.60 -2.81
CA PRO A 209 1.06 -19.03 -2.73
C PRO A 209 0.57 -19.10 -1.28
N ILE A 210 -0.62 -18.55 -1.01
CA ILE A 210 -1.19 -18.48 0.32
C ILE A 210 -2.35 -19.48 0.47
N PRO A 211 -2.32 -20.37 1.48
CA PRO A 211 -3.45 -21.22 1.80
C PRO A 211 -4.59 -20.39 2.38
N ILE A 212 -5.79 -20.59 1.83
CA ILE A 212 -6.99 -19.88 2.27
C ILE A 212 -7.72 -20.74 3.32
N PRO A 213 -8.05 -20.19 4.49
CA PRO A 213 -8.74 -20.93 5.54
C PRO A 213 -10.20 -21.16 5.17
N THR A 214 -10.45 -22.12 4.29
CA THR A 214 -11.78 -22.60 3.89
C THR A 214 -11.92 -24.08 4.19
N LYS A 215 -13.17 -24.61 4.17
CA LYS A 215 -13.41 -26.04 4.39
C LYS A 215 -12.68 -26.96 3.39
N ASN A 216 -12.45 -26.47 2.17
CA ASN A 216 -11.62 -27.12 1.15
C ASN A 216 -10.37 -26.27 0.98
N THR A 217 -9.25 -26.70 1.52
CA THR A 217 -7.99 -25.94 1.48
C THR A 217 -7.70 -25.46 0.05
N ALA A 218 -8.09 -24.24 -0.25
CA ALA A 218 -7.80 -23.58 -1.51
C ALA A 218 -6.48 -22.79 -1.37
N ILE A 219 -5.78 -22.61 -2.47
CA ILE A 219 -4.51 -21.86 -2.51
C ILE A 219 -4.72 -20.68 -3.46
N GLN A 220 -4.36 -19.48 -3.01
CA GLN A 220 -4.26 -18.30 -3.86
C GLN A 220 -2.80 -18.12 -4.28
N ALA A 221 -2.54 -18.21 -5.56
CA ALA A 221 -1.20 -18.11 -6.13
C ALA A 221 -1.02 -16.86 -7.01
N ASP A 222 -2.10 -16.27 -7.48
CA ASP A 222 -2.09 -15.16 -8.42
C ASP A 222 -2.84 -13.95 -7.85
N ASP A 223 -2.51 -12.76 -8.33
CA ASP A 223 -3.29 -11.56 -8.08
C ASP A 223 -4.71 -11.71 -8.66
N ASN A 224 -5.71 -11.20 -7.97
CA ASN A 224 -7.09 -11.25 -8.47
C ASN A 224 -7.60 -9.89 -8.98
N GLY A 225 -6.69 -8.93 -9.14
CA GLY A 225 -6.97 -7.59 -9.66
C GLY A 225 -7.03 -7.49 -11.18
N PRO A 226 -6.03 -8.03 -11.90
CA PRO A 226 -5.97 -7.94 -13.36
C PRO A 226 -7.17 -8.61 -14.05
N ARG A 227 -7.65 -8.01 -15.14
CA ARG A 227 -8.81 -8.48 -15.90
C ARG A 227 -8.46 -8.65 -17.36
N GLY A 228 -8.38 -9.90 -17.82
CA GLY A 228 -8.10 -10.22 -19.22
C GLY A 228 -9.28 -9.92 -20.17
N ASP A 229 -10.49 -9.81 -19.63
CA ASP A 229 -11.74 -9.49 -20.34
C ASP A 229 -12.06 -7.98 -20.39
N GLN A 230 -11.13 -7.12 -19.94
CA GLN A 230 -11.36 -5.69 -19.92
C GLN A 230 -11.37 -5.09 -21.33
N SER A 231 -12.25 -4.12 -21.56
CA SER A 231 -12.34 -3.40 -22.84
C SER A 231 -12.65 -1.93 -22.63
N ILE A 232 -12.39 -1.12 -23.66
CA ILE A 232 -12.68 0.32 -23.60
C ILE A 232 -14.19 0.59 -23.50
N GLU A 233 -15.00 -0.23 -24.15
CA GLU A 233 -16.47 -0.13 -24.10
C GLU A 233 -17.00 -0.48 -22.69
N ALA A 234 -16.39 -1.47 -22.03
CA ALA A 234 -16.76 -1.83 -20.66
C ALA A 234 -16.39 -0.71 -19.68
N LEU A 235 -15.20 -0.13 -19.81
CA LEU A 235 -14.76 1.02 -18.99
C LEU A 235 -15.65 2.24 -19.23
N ALA A 236 -15.97 2.57 -20.47
CA ALA A 236 -16.80 3.74 -20.84
C ALA A 236 -18.20 3.69 -20.24
N ARG A 237 -18.75 2.51 -19.96
CA ARG A 237 -20.07 2.35 -19.31
C ARG A 237 -20.08 2.69 -17.83
N LEU A 238 -18.92 2.73 -17.18
CA LEU A 238 -18.81 3.01 -15.76
C LEU A 238 -19.11 4.48 -15.48
N LYS A 239 -19.90 4.73 -14.45
CA LYS A 239 -20.23 6.08 -14.02
C LYS A 239 -19.11 6.68 -13.17
N PRO A 240 -18.86 8.00 -13.25
CA PRO A 240 -17.99 8.69 -12.32
C PRO A 240 -18.36 8.37 -10.86
N TYR A 241 -17.38 8.13 -10.03
CA TYR A 241 -17.61 7.67 -8.65
C TYR A 241 -17.45 8.79 -7.63
N PHE A 242 -16.42 9.61 -7.78
CA PHE A 242 -16.02 10.61 -6.78
C PHE A 242 -16.66 12.00 -7.02
N ASP A 243 -16.89 12.37 -8.26
CA ASP A 243 -17.70 13.51 -8.68
C ASP A 243 -18.76 13.00 -9.68
N ARG A 244 -19.97 12.75 -9.19
CA ARG A 244 -21.03 12.10 -9.98
C ARG A 244 -21.58 12.94 -11.12
N HIS A 245 -21.36 14.25 -11.11
CA HIS A 245 -21.92 15.17 -12.08
C HIS A 245 -20.91 15.57 -13.16
N TYR A 246 -19.69 15.85 -12.77
CA TYR A 246 -18.67 16.41 -13.65
C TYR A 246 -17.35 15.62 -13.65
N GLY A 247 -17.31 14.51 -12.92
CA GLY A 247 -16.11 13.72 -12.77
C GLY A 247 -15.83 12.80 -13.95
N THR A 248 -14.60 12.33 -13.98
CA THR A 248 -14.07 11.42 -14.99
C THR A 248 -13.47 10.15 -14.36
N VAL A 249 -13.21 10.18 -13.05
CA VAL A 249 -12.62 9.06 -12.31
C VAL A 249 -13.70 8.04 -11.93
N THR A 250 -13.45 6.78 -12.29
CA THR A 250 -14.37 5.67 -12.05
C THR A 250 -13.66 4.55 -11.29
N VAL A 251 -14.42 3.56 -10.88
CA VAL A 251 -13.85 2.32 -10.31
C VAL A 251 -13.03 1.48 -11.33
N GLY A 252 -13.10 1.82 -12.62
CA GLY A 252 -12.36 1.13 -13.68
C GLY A 252 -11.03 1.78 -14.03
N ASN A 253 -10.83 3.07 -13.68
CA ASN A 253 -9.58 3.81 -13.90
C ASN A 253 -8.93 4.28 -12.58
N ALA A 254 -9.32 3.62 -11.48
CA ALA A 254 -8.75 3.76 -10.14
C ALA A 254 -8.27 2.39 -9.65
N CYS A 255 -7.21 2.36 -8.86
CA CYS A 255 -6.74 1.09 -8.26
C CYS A 255 -7.81 0.54 -7.29
N PRO A 256 -7.98 -0.77 -7.19
CA PRO A 256 -8.82 -1.38 -6.17
C PRO A 256 -8.16 -1.24 -4.79
N VAL A 257 -8.98 -1.30 -3.74
CA VAL A 257 -8.50 -1.52 -2.37
C VAL A 257 -8.12 -3.00 -2.25
N THR A 258 -6.93 -3.30 -1.74
CA THR A 258 -6.36 -4.65 -1.76
C THR A 258 -5.83 -5.11 -0.40
N ASP A 259 -5.71 -6.43 -0.26
CA ASP A 259 -5.03 -7.13 0.82
C ASP A 259 -3.76 -7.76 0.25
N GLY A 260 -2.64 -7.69 0.98
CA GLY A 260 -1.39 -8.30 0.55
C GLY A 260 -0.21 -7.93 1.45
N ALA A 261 0.93 -8.55 1.19
CA ALA A 261 2.20 -8.24 1.84
C ALA A 261 3.38 -8.54 0.93
N ALA A 262 4.46 -7.79 1.12
CA ALA A 262 5.73 -8.03 0.45
C ALA A 262 6.89 -7.75 1.41
N ALA A 263 8.03 -8.42 1.20
CA ALA A 263 9.22 -8.23 2.00
C ALA A 263 10.48 -8.36 1.14
N VAL A 264 11.54 -7.64 1.54
CA VAL A 264 12.89 -7.73 0.99
C VAL A 264 13.89 -7.84 2.12
N ILE A 265 15.05 -8.45 1.86
CA ILE A 265 16.20 -8.42 2.76
C ILE A 265 17.13 -7.31 2.29
N LEU A 266 17.43 -6.39 3.19
CA LEU A 266 18.45 -5.37 3.02
C LEU A 266 19.72 -5.81 3.72
N MET A 267 20.83 -5.69 3.03
CA MET A 267 22.11 -6.13 3.57
C MET A 267 23.22 -5.17 3.15
N ARG A 268 24.19 -4.97 4.02
CA ARG A 268 25.42 -4.29 3.66
C ARG A 268 26.16 -5.11 2.59
N GLU A 269 26.69 -4.47 1.56
CA GLU A 269 27.38 -5.17 0.47
C GLU A 269 28.53 -6.08 0.97
N SER A 270 29.33 -5.59 1.92
CA SER A 270 30.41 -6.39 2.51
C SER A 270 29.89 -7.64 3.23
N LYS A 271 28.73 -7.52 3.90
CA LYS A 271 28.08 -8.64 4.60
C LYS A 271 27.47 -9.63 3.62
N ALA A 272 26.88 -9.14 2.52
CA ALA A 272 26.39 -10.00 1.46
C ALA A 272 27.51 -10.85 0.85
N LYS A 273 28.67 -10.23 0.55
CA LYS A 273 29.85 -10.94 0.06
C LYS A 273 30.40 -11.95 1.06
N GLU A 274 30.49 -11.57 2.35
CA GLU A 274 30.92 -12.45 3.44
C GLU A 274 30.07 -13.72 3.54
N LEU A 275 28.74 -13.55 3.40
CA LEU A 275 27.78 -14.66 3.49
C LEU A 275 27.54 -15.39 2.16
N GLY A 276 28.20 -14.97 1.07
CA GLY A 276 28.08 -15.60 -0.23
C GLY A 276 26.78 -15.27 -1.00
N TYR A 277 26.08 -14.19 -0.64
CA TYR A 277 24.87 -13.74 -1.35
C TYR A 277 25.22 -12.89 -2.56
N THR A 278 24.47 -13.11 -3.63
CA THR A 278 24.45 -12.24 -4.81
C THR A 278 23.27 -11.28 -4.69
N PRO A 279 23.49 -9.96 -4.60
CA PRO A 279 22.42 -8.98 -4.54
C PRO A 279 21.58 -9.01 -5.82
N LEU A 280 20.24 -8.90 -5.68
CA LEU A 280 19.34 -8.70 -6.82
C LEU A 280 19.46 -7.27 -7.37
N ALA A 281 19.67 -6.29 -6.49
CA ALA A 281 19.85 -4.89 -6.84
C ALA A 281 20.64 -4.14 -5.75
N VAL A 282 21.14 -2.97 -6.11
CA VAL A 282 21.79 -2.02 -5.18
C VAL A 282 20.91 -0.77 -5.12
N ILE A 283 20.56 -0.35 -3.90
CA ILE A 283 19.84 0.90 -3.70
C ILE A 283 20.83 2.06 -3.77
N HIS A 284 20.68 2.88 -4.80
CA HIS A 284 21.59 3.99 -5.07
C HIS A 284 21.22 5.25 -4.27
N ALA A 285 19.95 5.63 -4.33
CA ALA A 285 19.45 6.81 -3.61
C ALA A 285 17.92 6.74 -3.44
N TYR A 286 17.41 7.58 -2.55
CA TYR A 286 15.98 7.79 -2.38
C TYR A 286 15.69 9.24 -1.97
N ALA A 287 14.47 9.72 -2.22
CA ALA A 287 14.01 11.03 -1.79
C ALA A 287 12.52 11.03 -1.47
N TYR A 288 12.13 11.91 -0.55
CA TYR A 288 10.75 12.23 -0.22
C TYR A 288 10.49 13.71 -0.40
N ALA A 289 9.27 14.05 -0.82
CA ALA A 289 8.82 15.43 -0.95
C ALA A 289 7.40 15.58 -0.38
N GLY A 290 7.12 16.71 0.23
CA GLY A 290 5.77 17.14 0.59
C GLY A 290 5.22 18.11 -0.45
N LEU A 291 3.89 18.17 -0.56
CA LEU A 291 3.19 19.10 -1.44
C LEU A 291 1.78 19.38 -0.90
N GLU A 292 1.05 20.24 -1.60
CA GLU A 292 -0.32 20.59 -1.27
C GLU A 292 -1.22 19.34 -1.23
N PRO A 293 -1.98 19.11 -0.15
CA PRO A 293 -2.79 17.89 0.01
C PRO A 293 -3.77 17.64 -1.13
N ALA A 294 -4.43 18.67 -1.66
CA ALA A 294 -5.38 18.55 -2.76
C ALA A 294 -4.75 18.05 -4.07
N ARG A 295 -3.42 18.17 -4.21
CA ARG A 295 -2.64 17.76 -5.38
C ARG A 295 -1.67 16.60 -5.07
N MET A 296 -1.96 15.82 -4.03
CA MET A 296 -1.08 14.76 -3.51
C MET A 296 -0.62 13.77 -4.59
N GLY A 297 -1.44 13.54 -5.62
CA GLY A 297 -1.13 12.62 -6.73
C GLY A 297 0.12 13.03 -7.56
N LEU A 298 0.57 14.29 -7.46
CA LEU A 298 1.82 14.76 -8.07
C LEU A 298 3.07 14.46 -7.21
N GLY A 299 2.91 13.80 -6.07
CA GLY A 299 4.03 13.43 -5.19
C GLY A 299 5.22 12.80 -5.90
N PRO A 300 5.03 11.85 -6.84
CA PRO A 300 6.12 11.27 -7.62
C PRO A 300 6.98 12.31 -8.35
N VAL A 301 6.39 13.37 -8.88
CA VAL A 301 7.10 14.42 -9.62
C VAL A 301 8.06 15.18 -8.72
N TYR A 302 7.57 15.62 -7.55
CA TYR A 302 8.39 16.39 -6.60
C TYR A 302 9.48 15.53 -5.94
N ALA A 303 9.17 14.28 -5.63
CA ALA A 303 10.17 13.35 -5.08
C ALA A 303 11.25 13.02 -6.10
N THR A 304 10.88 12.80 -7.37
CA THR A 304 11.83 12.54 -8.46
C THR A 304 12.68 13.78 -8.76
N GLU A 305 12.09 14.97 -8.83
CA GLU A 305 12.85 16.21 -9.01
C GLU A 305 13.96 16.37 -7.95
N LYS A 306 13.61 16.09 -6.69
CA LYS A 306 14.57 16.13 -5.58
C LYS A 306 15.64 15.07 -5.73
N LEU A 307 15.25 13.83 -6.09
CA LEU A 307 16.19 12.72 -6.29
C LEU A 307 17.19 13.01 -7.42
N LEU A 308 16.71 13.49 -8.56
CA LEU A 308 17.56 13.83 -9.71
C LEU A 308 18.55 14.93 -9.37
N LYS A 309 18.12 15.97 -8.61
CA LYS A 309 19.02 17.01 -8.10
C LYS A 309 20.10 16.46 -7.15
N GLN A 310 19.77 15.48 -6.34
CA GLN A 310 20.71 14.87 -5.39
C GLN A 310 21.74 13.97 -6.08
N THR A 311 21.33 13.28 -7.15
CA THR A 311 22.15 12.28 -7.83
C THR A 311 22.88 12.81 -9.07
N GLY A 312 22.45 13.95 -9.60
CA GLY A 312 22.93 14.47 -10.88
C GLY A 312 22.42 13.70 -12.11
N LEU A 313 21.46 12.75 -11.89
CA LEU A 313 20.86 11.98 -12.98
C LEU A 313 19.72 12.75 -13.67
N THR A 314 19.31 12.25 -14.83
CA THR A 314 18.16 12.71 -15.61
C THR A 314 17.21 11.53 -15.85
N LEU A 315 15.97 11.77 -16.29
CA LEU A 315 15.04 10.70 -16.63
C LEU A 315 15.55 9.75 -17.73
N ALA A 316 16.42 10.25 -18.61
CA ALA A 316 17.03 9.44 -19.68
C ALA A 316 18.07 8.40 -19.19
N ASN A 317 18.47 8.48 -17.93
CA ASN A 317 19.43 7.52 -17.35
C ASN A 317 18.78 6.26 -16.80
N PHE A 318 17.44 6.15 -16.85
CA PHE A 318 16.71 4.99 -16.34
C PHE A 318 16.23 4.09 -17.45
N ASP A 319 16.45 2.80 -17.28
CA ASP A 319 15.99 1.75 -18.19
C ASP A 319 14.55 1.32 -17.88
N LEU A 320 14.11 1.49 -16.62
CA LEU A 320 12.75 1.20 -16.15
C LEU A 320 12.28 2.29 -15.19
N ILE A 321 11.01 2.63 -15.27
CA ILE A 321 10.34 3.60 -14.41
C ILE A 321 9.02 2.99 -13.92
N GLU A 322 8.82 2.96 -12.62
CA GLU A 322 7.57 2.53 -11.98
C GLU A 322 6.91 3.71 -11.27
N ILE A 323 5.66 3.99 -11.59
CA ILE A 323 4.81 4.95 -10.88
C ILE A 323 3.58 4.22 -10.40
N ASN A 324 3.34 4.25 -9.09
CA ASN A 324 2.15 3.62 -8.52
C ASN A 324 0.87 4.19 -9.14
N GLU A 325 0.05 3.30 -9.69
CA GLU A 325 -1.18 3.65 -10.43
C GLU A 325 -2.38 3.77 -9.48
N ALA A 326 -2.32 4.69 -8.52
CA ALA A 326 -3.47 4.94 -7.65
C ALA A 326 -4.72 5.35 -8.46
N PHE A 327 -4.50 6.16 -9.50
CA PHE A 327 -5.51 6.54 -10.50
C PHE A 327 -4.81 6.72 -11.85
N ALA A 328 -5.45 6.31 -12.94
CA ALA A 328 -4.93 6.54 -14.29
C ALA A 328 -4.62 8.02 -14.52
N VAL A 329 -5.54 8.90 -14.14
CA VAL A 329 -5.37 10.36 -14.26
C VAL A 329 -4.18 10.88 -13.46
N GLN A 330 -3.89 10.28 -12.32
CA GLN A 330 -2.76 10.70 -11.47
C GLN A 330 -1.43 10.42 -12.17
N VAL A 331 -1.26 9.26 -12.77
CA VAL A 331 -0.04 8.93 -13.54
C VAL A 331 0.08 9.85 -14.76
N LEU A 332 -0.99 10.01 -15.52
CA LEU A 332 -1.03 10.89 -16.69
C LEU A 332 -0.69 12.36 -16.33
N ALA A 333 -1.20 12.85 -15.19
CA ALA A 333 -0.85 14.17 -14.67
C ALA A 333 0.63 14.26 -14.27
N CYS A 334 1.20 13.20 -13.67
CA CYS A 334 2.64 13.15 -13.39
C CYS A 334 3.48 13.24 -14.68
N LEU A 335 3.09 12.53 -15.73
CA LEU A 335 3.80 12.57 -17.02
C LEU A 335 3.82 14.00 -17.61
N GLN A 336 2.67 14.66 -17.64
CA GLN A 336 2.60 16.07 -18.09
C GLN A 336 3.38 17.02 -17.16
N ALA A 337 3.31 16.80 -15.84
CA ALA A 337 4.00 17.65 -14.88
C ALA A 337 5.53 17.52 -14.97
N PHE A 338 6.08 16.34 -15.30
CA PHE A 338 7.50 16.18 -15.58
C PHE A 338 7.96 17.06 -16.75
N GLU A 339 7.18 17.12 -17.83
CA GLU A 339 7.48 17.97 -18.99
C GLU A 339 7.29 19.44 -18.65
N ASN A 340 6.19 19.82 -18.03
CA ASN A 340 5.86 21.20 -17.66
C ASN A 340 6.88 21.84 -16.71
N LYS A 341 7.47 21.04 -15.81
CA LYS A 341 8.53 21.48 -14.88
C LYS A 341 9.94 21.38 -15.49
N ALA A 342 10.08 21.05 -16.76
CA ALA A 342 11.35 20.82 -17.45
C ALA A 342 12.28 19.79 -16.75
N ILE A 343 11.68 18.82 -16.06
CA ILE A 343 12.42 17.71 -15.46
C ILE A 343 12.83 16.70 -16.55
N GLY A 344 11.97 16.53 -17.55
CA GLY A 344 12.21 15.68 -18.70
C GLY A 344 10.94 14.96 -19.13
N LYS A 345 11.03 14.23 -20.24
CA LYS A 345 9.95 13.39 -20.75
C LYS A 345 10.18 11.93 -20.33
N VAL A 346 9.17 11.31 -19.78
CA VAL A 346 9.20 9.87 -19.47
C VAL A 346 8.98 9.08 -20.76
N ASN A 347 9.86 8.13 -21.04
CA ASN A 347 9.63 7.17 -22.11
C ASN A 347 8.55 6.17 -21.69
N LEU A 348 7.46 6.09 -22.44
CA LEU A 348 6.32 5.23 -22.11
C LEU A 348 6.63 3.73 -22.31
N ASP A 349 7.63 3.39 -23.13
CA ASP A 349 8.03 2.00 -23.37
C ASP A 349 8.70 1.35 -22.16
N ILE A 350 9.19 2.17 -21.21
CA ILE A 350 9.84 1.72 -19.98
C ILE A 350 9.01 2.04 -18.74
N LEU A 351 7.79 2.56 -18.91
CA LEU A 351 6.90 2.91 -17.82
C LEU A 351 5.98 1.74 -17.48
N ASN A 352 6.03 1.26 -16.24
CA ASN A 352 5.12 0.26 -15.68
C ASN A 352 4.99 -0.95 -16.65
N VAL A 353 6.12 -1.56 -16.99
CA VAL A 353 6.23 -2.67 -17.97
C VAL A 353 6.05 -4.03 -17.35
#